data_a5ee8cd551e78c7acf03dd93422bdf12
#
_entry.id   a5ee8cd551e78c7acf03dd93422bdf12
#
_cell.length_a   1.000
_cell.length_b   1.000
_cell.length_c   1.000
_cell.angle_alpha   90.00
_cell.angle_beta   90.00
_cell.angle_gamma   90.00
#
_symmetry.space_group_name_H-M   'P 1'
#
loop_
_entity.id
_entity.type
_entity.pdbx_description
1 polymer ?
#
loop_
_entity_poly.entity_id
_entity_poly.type
_entity_poly.pdbx_seq_one_letter_code
_entity_poly.pdbx_strand_id
1 'polypeptide(L)'
;MSEQPESGKAAESAHSAARRAPSGGDVLDNIYRLDAPLGKGGVGVVFKAWHLHLQRPCAIKFLHPQLVSNPELRTRFRREAQSAFQLGHPHIVAITDFRDDPSNWPYLVMELVQGESLRDRLEKGPLDPPLAVRLMSELADALVAAHRRGVIHRDLKPENLLLGTVDKPGPGEPDVHLKVLDFGLSKMLDGVEITGSGRLVGSPSYMSPEQARGDSHIVDARSDIWSVGVLLYECLTADKLFSCENFEQKRQQIIGATLPPLHFTEKGLPPLIEKIITRCCQRVP
;
A
#
# COMPACT_ATOMS: atom_id res chain seq x y z
N MET A 1 13.93 -20.57 -60.28
CA MET A 1 14.94 -20.59 -59.22
C MET A 1 15.16 -19.16 -58.80
N SER A 2 14.56 -18.76 -57.70
CA SER A 2 14.74 -17.42 -57.13
C SER A 2 14.68 -17.62 -55.62
N GLU A 3 15.83 -17.54 -55.00
CA GLU A 3 16.02 -17.61 -53.54
C GLU A 3 15.50 -16.34 -52.89
N GLN A 4 14.61 -16.48 -51.90
CA GLN A 4 14.27 -15.40 -50.98
C GLN A 4 15.21 -15.45 -49.81
N PRO A 5 15.72 -14.31 -49.27
CA PRO A 5 16.60 -14.29 -48.12
C PRO A 5 15.81 -14.40 -46.82
N GLU A 6 16.21 -15.38 -46.00
CA GLU A 6 15.80 -15.49 -44.60
C GLU A 6 16.43 -14.35 -43.76
N SER A 7 15.67 -13.28 -43.51
CA SER A 7 16.13 -12.18 -42.62
C SER A 7 15.10 -11.78 -41.56
N GLY A 8 14.38 -12.76 -40.99
CA GLY A 8 13.34 -12.53 -40.01
C GLY A 8 13.57 -13.14 -38.62
N LYS A 9 14.59 -13.98 -38.44
CA LYS A 9 14.76 -14.75 -37.17
C LYS A 9 15.87 -14.26 -36.22
N ALA A 10 16.63 -13.26 -36.60
CA ALA A 10 17.76 -12.78 -35.76
C ALA A 10 17.38 -11.67 -34.77
N ALA A 11 16.23 -11.03 -34.89
CA ALA A 11 15.83 -9.90 -34.04
C ALA A 11 15.04 -10.31 -32.77
N GLU A 12 14.48 -11.52 -32.69
CA GLU A 12 13.70 -11.97 -31.54
C GLU A 12 14.52 -12.63 -30.42
N SER A 13 15.77 -13.03 -30.69
CA SER A 13 16.59 -13.75 -29.68
C SER A 13 17.40 -12.84 -28.72
N ALA A 14 17.39 -11.53 -28.89
CA ALA A 14 18.20 -10.61 -28.09
C ALA A 14 17.51 -10.07 -26.81
N HIS A 15 16.23 -10.41 -26.56
CA HIS A 15 15.44 -9.82 -25.45
C HIS A 15 15.24 -10.70 -24.22
N SER A 16 15.88 -11.85 -24.14
CA SER A 16 15.74 -12.80 -23.00
C SER A 16 17.02 -12.99 -22.19
N ALA A 17 17.89 -12.01 -22.06
CA ALA A 17 18.84 -12.03 -20.97
C ALA A 17 18.07 -11.77 -19.67
N ALA A 18 17.98 -12.78 -18.79
CA ALA A 18 17.34 -12.67 -17.49
C ALA A 18 17.94 -11.47 -16.75
N ARG A 19 17.16 -10.38 -16.62
CA ARG A 19 17.59 -9.17 -15.92
C ARG A 19 17.92 -9.55 -14.48
N ARG A 20 19.13 -9.29 -14.03
CA ARG A 20 19.52 -9.48 -12.63
C ARG A 20 18.60 -8.65 -11.75
N ALA A 21 18.08 -9.26 -10.69
CA ALA A 21 17.28 -8.54 -9.69
C ALA A 21 18.12 -7.45 -9.00
N PRO A 22 17.55 -6.27 -8.71
CA PRO A 22 18.23 -5.21 -7.99
C PRO A 22 18.76 -5.69 -6.64
N SER A 23 19.92 -5.22 -6.27
CA SER A 23 20.67 -5.63 -5.09
C SER A 23 21.34 -4.42 -4.42
N GLY A 24 21.61 -4.51 -3.11
CA GLY A 24 22.39 -3.49 -2.40
C GLY A 24 23.73 -3.23 -3.05
N GLY A 25 24.12 -1.97 -3.17
CA GLY A 25 25.31 -1.50 -3.86
C GLY A 25 25.09 -1.15 -5.34
N ASP A 26 24.01 -1.58 -5.97
CA ASP A 26 23.71 -1.22 -7.35
C ASP A 26 23.45 0.30 -7.47
N VAL A 27 23.90 0.88 -8.59
CA VAL A 27 23.65 2.28 -8.94
C VAL A 27 22.70 2.33 -10.13
N LEU A 28 21.56 2.98 -9.95
CA LEU A 28 20.52 3.13 -10.96
C LEU A 28 20.68 4.47 -11.66
N ASP A 29 20.71 4.47 -13.00
CA ASP A 29 20.76 5.63 -13.88
C ASP A 29 21.84 6.67 -13.50
N ASN A 30 22.91 6.26 -12.80
CA ASN A 30 23.92 7.13 -12.19
C ASN A 30 23.36 8.17 -11.21
N ILE A 31 22.14 7.97 -10.71
CA ILE A 31 21.41 8.91 -9.83
C ILE A 31 21.18 8.32 -8.43
N TYR A 32 20.84 7.03 -8.34
CA TYR A 32 20.43 6.42 -7.08
C TYR A 32 21.31 5.22 -6.75
N ARG A 33 21.94 5.21 -5.59
CA ARG A 33 22.63 4.05 -5.05
C ARG A 33 21.68 3.30 -4.12
N LEU A 34 21.46 2.01 -4.35
CA LEU A 34 20.73 1.13 -3.46
C LEU A 34 21.59 0.79 -2.24
N ASP A 35 21.05 0.98 -1.03
CA ASP A 35 21.76 0.65 0.21
C ASP A 35 21.32 -0.75 0.72
N ALA A 36 20.12 -0.86 1.27
CA ALA A 36 19.60 -2.08 1.89
C ALA A 36 18.10 -2.27 1.58
N PRO A 37 17.60 -3.52 1.52
CA PRO A 37 16.17 -3.76 1.42
C PRO A 37 15.46 -3.30 2.71
N LEU A 38 14.35 -2.58 2.54
CA LEU A 38 13.46 -2.16 3.62
C LEU A 38 12.30 -3.14 3.82
N GLY A 39 11.85 -3.76 2.72
CA GLY A 39 10.73 -4.70 2.79
C GLY A 39 10.45 -5.36 1.44
N LYS A 40 9.72 -6.47 1.50
CA LYS A 40 9.25 -7.21 0.33
C LYS A 40 7.76 -7.45 0.47
N GLY A 41 6.98 -7.03 -0.52
CA GLY A 41 5.53 -7.22 -0.58
C GLY A 41 5.08 -7.93 -1.84
N GLY A 42 3.77 -8.15 -1.98
CA GLY A 42 3.19 -8.83 -3.15
C GLY A 42 3.41 -8.11 -4.48
N VAL A 43 3.54 -6.79 -4.45
CA VAL A 43 3.74 -5.95 -5.65
C VAL A 43 5.23 -5.80 -6.00
N GLY A 44 6.13 -5.94 -5.02
CA GLY A 44 7.56 -5.74 -5.27
C GLY A 44 8.43 -5.68 -4.04
N VAL A 45 9.63 -5.17 -4.22
CA VAL A 45 10.63 -4.97 -3.17
C VAL A 45 10.96 -3.49 -3.04
N VAL A 46 11.12 -3.02 -1.80
CA VAL A 46 11.50 -1.65 -1.47
C VAL A 46 12.91 -1.63 -0.91
N PHE A 47 13.74 -0.74 -1.42
CA PHE A 47 15.10 -0.49 -0.94
C PHE A 47 15.21 0.90 -0.32
N LYS A 48 16.00 1.02 0.75
CA LYS A 48 16.63 2.27 1.13
C LYS A 48 17.66 2.61 0.07
N ALA A 49 17.70 3.87 -0.34
CA ALA A 49 18.63 4.33 -1.37
C ALA A 49 19.14 5.74 -1.05
N TRP A 50 20.19 6.14 -1.74
CA TRP A 50 20.80 7.45 -1.65
C TRP A 50 20.77 8.14 -3.00
N HIS A 51 20.20 9.33 -3.07
CA HIS A 51 20.22 10.16 -4.27
C HIS A 51 21.57 10.85 -4.40
N LEU A 52 22.42 10.43 -5.33
CA LEU A 52 23.82 10.82 -5.44
C LEU A 52 24.01 12.32 -5.66
N HIS A 53 23.18 12.94 -6.50
CA HIS A 53 23.29 14.37 -6.80
C HIS A 53 22.67 15.27 -5.75
N LEU A 54 21.50 14.89 -5.19
CA LEU A 54 20.81 15.68 -4.17
C LEU A 54 21.33 15.41 -2.75
N GLN A 55 22.24 14.44 -2.58
CA GLN A 55 22.85 14.09 -1.30
C GLN A 55 21.83 13.82 -0.19
N ARG A 56 20.75 13.10 -0.52
CA ARG A 56 19.69 12.80 0.44
C ARG A 56 19.21 11.35 0.33
N PRO A 57 18.69 10.78 1.45
CA PRO A 57 18.09 9.45 1.42
C PRO A 57 16.76 9.47 0.67
N CYS A 58 16.40 8.32 0.07
CA CYS A 58 15.11 8.06 -0.54
C CYS A 58 14.77 6.57 -0.38
N ALA A 59 13.53 6.20 -0.71
CA ALA A 59 13.10 4.82 -0.85
C ALA A 59 12.81 4.53 -2.32
N ILE A 60 13.20 3.33 -2.80
CA ILE A 60 12.97 2.91 -4.17
C ILE A 60 12.21 1.60 -4.18
N LYS A 61 11.03 1.61 -4.82
CA LYS A 61 10.17 0.44 -4.97
C LYS A 61 10.27 -0.11 -6.39
N PHE A 62 10.68 -1.37 -6.49
CA PHE A 62 10.71 -2.13 -7.74
C PHE A 62 9.48 -3.02 -7.84
N LEU A 63 8.95 -3.17 -9.05
CA LEU A 63 7.95 -4.21 -9.32
C LEU A 63 8.53 -5.61 -9.19
N HIS A 64 7.68 -6.56 -8.78
CA HIS A 64 8.07 -7.97 -8.77
C HIS A 64 8.40 -8.46 -10.20
N PRO A 65 9.42 -9.32 -10.41
CA PRO A 65 9.84 -9.81 -11.72
C PRO A 65 8.71 -10.33 -12.59
N GLN A 66 7.80 -11.09 -11.98
CA GLN A 66 6.66 -11.68 -12.68
C GLN A 66 5.65 -10.63 -13.20
N LEU A 67 5.62 -9.44 -12.59
CA LEU A 67 4.75 -8.34 -13.01
C LEU A 67 5.41 -7.49 -14.10
N VAL A 68 6.73 -7.45 -14.15
CA VAL A 68 7.50 -6.68 -15.16
C VAL A 68 7.30 -7.21 -16.57
N SER A 69 7.13 -8.53 -16.72
CA SER A 69 6.97 -9.21 -18.01
C SER A 69 5.59 -8.95 -18.65
N ASN A 70 4.61 -8.45 -17.90
CA ASN A 70 3.27 -8.19 -18.38
C ASN A 70 3.11 -6.71 -18.78
N PRO A 71 2.92 -6.39 -20.10
CA PRO A 71 2.81 -5.01 -20.58
C PRO A 71 1.61 -4.25 -19.99
N GLU A 72 0.50 -4.95 -19.72
CA GLU A 72 -0.69 -4.32 -19.12
C GLU A 72 -0.39 -3.88 -17.68
N LEU A 73 0.29 -4.74 -16.90
CA LEU A 73 0.65 -4.43 -15.52
C LEU A 73 1.66 -3.28 -15.44
N ARG A 74 2.62 -3.23 -16.37
CA ARG A 74 3.53 -2.06 -16.51
C ARG A 74 2.76 -0.78 -16.79
N THR A 75 1.79 -0.84 -17.71
CA THR A 75 0.96 0.32 -18.06
C THR A 75 0.10 0.77 -16.86
N ARG A 76 -0.48 -0.17 -16.12
CA ARG A 76 -1.23 0.13 -14.89
C ARG A 76 -0.31 0.75 -13.83
N PHE A 77 0.88 0.18 -13.61
CA PHE A 77 1.86 0.72 -12.65
C PHE A 77 2.26 2.17 -12.98
N ARG A 78 2.49 2.46 -14.27
CA ARG A 78 2.77 3.84 -14.72
C ARG A 78 1.61 4.78 -14.42
N ARG A 79 0.37 4.40 -14.71
CA ARG A 79 -0.82 5.21 -14.45
C ARG A 79 -1.02 5.47 -12.96
N GLU A 80 -0.88 4.43 -12.14
CA GLU A 80 -1.02 4.55 -10.68
C GLU A 80 0.10 5.42 -10.09
N ALA A 81 1.35 5.25 -10.57
CA ALA A 81 2.46 6.11 -10.18
C ALA A 81 2.19 7.59 -10.53
N GLN A 82 1.67 7.87 -11.74
CA GLN A 82 1.30 9.22 -12.16
C GLN A 82 0.18 9.82 -11.30
N SER A 83 -0.84 9.02 -10.96
CA SER A 83 -1.95 9.45 -10.11
C SER A 83 -1.45 9.75 -8.70
N ALA A 84 -0.63 8.87 -8.12
CA ALA A 84 -0.07 9.05 -6.79
C ALA A 84 0.94 10.22 -6.70
N PHE A 85 1.70 10.48 -7.77
CA PHE A 85 2.60 11.64 -7.86
C PHE A 85 1.86 12.98 -7.69
N GLN A 86 0.60 13.05 -8.13
CA GLN A 86 -0.23 14.26 -8.01
C GLN A 86 -0.83 14.46 -6.63
N LEU A 87 -0.71 13.49 -5.72
CA LEU A 87 -1.32 13.52 -4.39
C LEU A 87 -0.47 14.27 -3.35
N GLY A 88 0.12 15.42 -3.67
CA GLY A 88 0.91 16.20 -2.72
C GLY A 88 0.12 16.50 -1.44
N HIS A 89 0.38 15.74 -0.36
CA HIS A 89 -0.30 15.88 0.93
C HIS A 89 0.65 15.50 2.09
N PRO A 90 0.64 16.19 3.24
CA PRO A 90 1.57 15.91 4.35
C PRO A 90 1.48 14.48 4.88
N HIS A 91 0.31 13.86 4.84
CA HIS A 91 0.07 12.49 5.31
C HIS A 91 0.10 11.43 4.20
N ILE A 92 0.56 11.76 2.99
CA ILE A 92 0.79 10.81 1.90
C ILE A 92 2.28 10.78 1.60
N VAL A 93 2.85 9.58 1.44
CA VAL A 93 4.26 9.44 1.04
C VAL A 93 4.47 10.05 -0.34
N ALA A 94 5.35 11.05 -0.42
CA ALA A 94 5.60 11.77 -1.65
C ALA A 94 6.40 10.90 -2.64
N ILE A 95 5.86 10.73 -3.83
CA ILE A 95 6.59 10.15 -4.97
C ILE A 95 7.38 11.27 -5.63
N THR A 96 8.68 11.06 -5.84
CA THR A 96 9.59 12.08 -6.36
C THR A 96 10.09 11.78 -7.78
N ASP A 97 10.09 10.52 -8.20
CA ASP A 97 10.47 10.11 -9.56
C ASP A 97 9.85 8.76 -9.92
N PHE A 98 9.72 8.51 -11.22
CA PHE A 98 9.28 7.22 -11.77
C PHE A 98 10.07 6.90 -13.01
N ARG A 99 10.65 5.70 -13.08
CA ARG A 99 11.45 5.23 -14.20
C ARG A 99 10.87 3.94 -14.77
N ASP A 100 10.67 3.93 -16.07
CA ASP A 100 10.14 2.80 -16.81
C ASP A 100 10.91 2.64 -18.13
N ASP A 101 12.21 2.43 -18.03
CA ASP A 101 13.06 2.10 -19.17
C ASP A 101 12.82 0.64 -19.58
N PRO A 102 12.57 0.37 -20.88
CA PRO A 102 12.43 -1.00 -21.37
C PRO A 102 13.66 -1.89 -21.13
N SER A 103 14.85 -1.33 -21.02
CA SER A 103 16.09 -2.06 -20.73
C SER A 103 16.29 -2.36 -19.24
N ASN A 104 15.57 -1.65 -18.34
CA ASN A 104 15.71 -1.74 -16.89
C ASN A 104 14.43 -2.21 -16.19
N TRP A 105 14.57 -2.53 -14.90
CA TRP A 105 13.43 -2.74 -14.03
C TRP A 105 12.70 -1.42 -13.81
N PRO A 106 11.38 -1.37 -13.97
CA PRO A 106 10.62 -0.17 -13.61
C PRO A 106 10.68 0.04 -12.10
N TYR A 107 10.91 1.28 -11.69
CA TYR A 107 10.98 1.63 -10.30
C TYR A 107 10.35 2.98 -9.98
N LEU A 108 9.89 3.10 -8.75
CA LEU A 108 9.30 4.29 -8.17
C LEU A 108 10.22 4.82 -7.08
N VAL A 109 10.53 6.11 -7.11
CA VAL A 109 11.31 6.80 -6.09
C VAL A 109 10.37 7.59 -5.20
N MET A 110 10.53 7.44 -3.88
CA MET A 110 9.69 8.11 -2.91
C MET A 110 10.51 8.66 -1.74
N GLU A 111 9.92 9.55 -0.97
CA GLU A 111 10.53 9.99 0.29
C GLU A 111 10.80 8.79 1.20
N LEU A 112 11.94 8.81 1.91
CA LEU A 112 12.23 7.85 2.96
C LEU A 112 11.64 8.38 4.27
N VAL A 113 10.61 7.71 4.77
CA VAL A 113 10.02 8.01 6.08
C VAL A 113 10.85 7.32 7.16
N GLN A 114 11.34 8.10 8.13
CA GLN A 114 11.99 7.55 9.31
C GLN A 114 10.93 7.24 10.36
N GLY A 115 10.89 6.00 10.83
CA GLY A 115 9.89 5.55 11.79
C GLY A 115 9.59 4.06 11.63
N GLU A 116 8.45 3.64 12.13
CA GLU A 116 7.99 2.26 12.08
C GLU A 116 6.62 2.15 11.37
N SER A 117 6.25 0.95 10.92
CA SER A 117 4.90 0.73 10.44
C SER A 117 3.89 0.70 11.60
N LEU A 118 2.63 1.02 11.30
CA LEU A 118 1.56 0.84 12.28
C LEU A 118 1.45 -0.64 12.70
N ARG A 119 1.80 -1.58 11.82
CA ARG A 119 1.87 -3.02 12.16
C ARG A 119 2.88 -3.27 13.29
N ASP A 120 4.12 -2.83 13.12
CA ASP A 120 5.18 -3.03 14.10
C ASP A 120 4.84 -2.34 15.45
N ARG A 121 4.13 -1.20 15.37
CA ARG A 121 3.66 -0.48 16.55
C ARG A 121 2.56 -1.26 17.29
N LEU A 122 1.61 -1.87 16.55
CA LEU A 122 0.51 -2.63 17.15
C LEU A 122 0.95 -3.98 17.74
N GLU A 123 2.06 -4.54 17.30
CA GLU A 123 2.67 -5.72 17.93
C GLU A 123 3.15 -5.44 19.37
N LYS A 124 3.39 -4.17 19.70
CA LYS A 124 3.76 -3.71 21.05
C LYS A 124 2.54 -3.48 21.97
N GLY A 125 1.32 -3.62 21.42
CA GLY A 125 0.05 -3.43 22.13
C GLY A 125 -0.80 -2.29 21.55
N PRO A 126 -2.00 -2.07 22.11
CA PRO A 126 -2.93 -1.04 21.64
C PRO A 126 -2.34 0.36 21.76
N LEU A 127 -2.88 1.27 20.98
CA LEU A 127 -2.57 2.69 21.06
C LEU A 127 -3.37 3.34 22.17
N ASP A 128 -2.81 4.39 22.75
CA ASP A 128 -3.56 5.31 23.59
C ASP A 128 -4.69 5.96 22.74
N PRO A 129 -5.94 6.05 23.28
CA PRO A 129 -7.09 6.51 22.50
C PRO A 129 -6.92 7.89 21.84
N PRO A 130 -6.36 8.92 22.48
CA PRO A 130 -6.05 10.20 21.82
C PRO A 130 -5.12 10.05 20.61
N LEU A 131 -4.09 9.20 20.72
CA LEU A 131 -3.17 8.92 19.60
C LEU A 131 -3.88 8.20 18.46
N ALA A 132 -4.67 7.15 18.76
CA ALA A 132 -5.43 6.42 17.76
C ALA A 132 -6.39 7.34 16.97
N VAL A 133 -7.14 8.18 17.67
CA VAL A 133 -8.07 9.14 17.05
C VAL A 133 -7.32 10.15 16.17
N ARG A 134 -6.20 10.68 16.64
CA ARG A 134 -5.37 11.62 15.86
C ARG A 134 -4.85 10.98 14.59
N LEU A 135 -4.24 9.80 14.68
CA LEU A 135 -3.70 9.09 13.49
C LEU A 135 -4.81 8.77 12.48
N MET A 136 -6.01 8.38 12.95
CA MET A 136 -7.14 8.14 12.04
C MET A 136 -7.69 9.43 11.45
N SER A 137 -7.59 10.57 12.14
CA SER A 137 -7.92 11.88 11.55
C SER A 137 -6.93 12.28 10.45
N GLU A 138 -5.63 12.08 10.68
CA GLU A 138 -4.58 12.31 9.67
C GLU A 138 -4.77 11.40 8.44
N LEU A 139 -5.18 10.12 8.67
CA LEU A 139 -5.56 9.20 7.59
C LEU A 139 -6.77 9.71 6.81
N ALA A 140 -7.82 10.17 7.52
CA ALA A 140 -9.02 10.69 6.88
C ALA A 140 -8.71 11.93 6.01
N ASP A 141 -7.84 12.83 6.46
CA ASP A 141 -7.39 13.99 5.68
C ASP A 141 -6.67 13.56 4.39
N ALA A 142 -5.77 12.58 4.48
CA ALA A 142 -5.11 11.99 3.33
C ALA A 142 -6.13 11.39 2.33
N LEU A 143 -7.12 10.65 2.83
CA LEU A 143 -8.16 10.04 2.01
C LEU A 143 -9.05 11.09 1.34
N VAL A 144 -9.43 12.16 2.03
CA VAL A 144 -10.18 13.28 1.44
C VAL A 144 -9.41 13.91 0.28
N ALA A 145 -8.10 14.12 0.44
CA ALA A 145 -7.27 14.69 -0.63
C ALA A 145 -7.18 13.75 -1.85
N ALA A 146 -7.06 12.44 -1.65
CA ALA A 146 -7.00 11.44 -2.70
C ALA A 146 -8.36 11.25 -3.40
N HIS A 147 -9.44 11.10 -2.64
CA HIS A 147 -10.79 10.88 -3.17
C HIS A 147 -11.28 12.05 -4.01
N ARG A 148 -10.96 13.30 -3.64
CA ARG A 148 -11.24 14.50 -4.45
C ARG A 148 -10.58 14.45 -5.83
N ARG A 149 -9.52 13.68 -6.01
CA ARG A 149 -8.84 13.42 -7.29
C ARG A 149 -9.24 12.11 -7.95
N GLY A 150 -10.25 11.43 -7.42
CA GLY A 150 -10.74 10.14 -7.92
C GLY A 150 -9.79 8.97 -7.65
N VAL A 151 -8.83 9.13 -6.72
CA VAL A 151 -7.89 8.07 -6.32
C VAL A 151 -8.42 7.39 -5.06
N ILE A 152 -8.65 6.09 -5.12
CA ILE A 152 -9.08 5.23 -4.01
C ILE A 152 -7.90 4.35 -3.65
N HIS A 153 -7.63 4.16 -2.35
CA HIS A 153 -6.47 3.40 -1.89
C HIS A 153 -6.64 1.89 -2.08
N ARG A 154 -7.79 1.33 -1.69
CA ARG A 154 -8.21 -0.09 -1.86
C ARG A 154 -7.43 -1.15 -1.07
N ASP A 155 -6.31 -0.83 -0.46
CA ASP A 155 -5.48 -1.76 0.34
C ASP A 155 -4.97 -1.09 1.61
N LEU A 156 -5.88 -0.40 2.32
CA LEU A 156 -5.55 0.18 3.62
C LEU A 156 -5.37 -0.94 4.65
N LYS A 157 -4.19 -0.97 5.27
CA LYS A 157 -3.80 -1.92 6.32
C LYS A 157 -2.63 -1.35 7.11
N PRO A 158 -2.35 -1.84 8.32
CA PRO A 158 -1.27 -1.30 9.16
C PRO A 158 0.11 -1.29 8.50
N GLU A 159 0.39 -2.22 7.60
CA GLU A 159 1.65 -2.29 6.87
C GLU A 159 1.85 -1.12 5.88
N ASN A 160 0.75 -0.51 5.41
CA ASN A 160 0.75 0.62 4.48
C ASN A 160 0.65 1.98 5.20
N LEU A 161 0.70 1.99 6.53
CA LEU A 161 0.65 3.19 7.37
C LEU A 161 1.97 3.29 8.15
N LEU A 162 2.76 4.32 7.84
CA LEU A 162 4.01 4.59 8.55
C LEU A 162 3.79 5.66 9.62
N LEU A 163 4.39 5.45 10.77
CA LEU A 163 4.47 6.40 11.86
C LEU A 163 5.82 7.11 11.78
N GLY A 164 5.85 8.21 11.02
CA GLY A 164 7.04 9.01 10.82
C GLY A 164 7.39 9.82 12.07
N THR A 165 8.64 9.75 12.50
CA THR A 165 9.14 10.55 13.63
C THR A 165 9.51 11.96 13.18
N VAL A 166 9.26 12.94 14.02
CA VAL A 166 9.67 14.34 13.82
C VAL A 166 10.94 14.57 14.62
N ASP A 167 12.03 14.92 13.92
CA ASP A 167 13.26 15.34 14.57
C ASP A 167 13.05 16.72 15.22
N LYS A 168 12.92 16.77 16.55
CA LYS A 168 12.69 17.99 17.35
C LYS A 168 11.32 18.63 17.09
N PRO A 169 10.24 18.01 17.54
CA PRO A 169 8.91 18.61 17.48
C PRO A 169 8.90 19.94 18.26
N GLY A 170 8.19 20.93 17.72
CA GLY A 170 7.95 22.20 18.40
C GLY A 170 7.08 22.02 19.65
N PRO A 171 7.00 23.01 20.54
CA PRO A 171 6.12 22.94 21.69
C PRO A 171 4.67 22.70 21.28
N GLY A 172 4.11 21.54 21.68
CA GLY A 172 2.76 21.13 21.33
C GLY A 172 2.61 20.44 19.98
N GLU A 173 3.68 20.28 19.20
CA GLU A 173 3.68 19.45 18.00
C GLU A 173 3.80 17.97 18.36
N PRO A 174 3.12 17.07 17.63
CA PRO A 174 3.22 15.65 17.90
C PRO A 174 4.58 15.08 17.47
N ASP A 175 5.09 14.14 18.26
CA ASP A 175 6.35 13.44 17.97
C ASP A 175 6.26 12.50 16.76
N VAL A 176 5.04 12.15 16.34
CA VAL A 176 4.74 11.16 15.32
C VAL A 176 3.65 11.66 14.40
N HIS A 177 3.84 11.51 13.09
CA HIS A 177 2.84 11.77 12.04
C HIS A 177 2.57 10.53 11.22
N LEU A 178 1.32 10.37 10.79
CA LEU A 178 0.95 9.31 9.86
C LEU A 178 1.42 9.65 8.43
N LYS A 179 1.95 8.66 7.75
CA LYS A 179 2.25 8.68 6.32
C LYS A 179 1.66 7.45 5.66
N VAL A 180 0.81 7.66 4.66
CA VAL A 180 0.15 6.59 3.90
C VAL A 180 0.99 6.22 2.69
N LEU A 181 1.28 4.92 2.55
CA LEU A 181 2.00 4.32 1.43
C LEU A 181 1.01 3.84 0.35
N ASP A 182 1.51 3.66 -0.86
CA ASP A 182 0.95 2.81 -1.92
C ASP A 182 -0.47 3.15 -2.39
N PHE A 183 -0.85 4.44 -2.45
CA PHE A 183 -2.12 4.85 -3.06
C PHE A 183 -2.28 4.29 -4.48
N GLY A 184 -3.39 3.58 -4.70
CA GLY A 184 -3.80 3.09 -6.01
C GLY A 184 -3.04 1.86 -6.54
N LEU A 185 -1.86 1.51 -6.00
CA LEU A 185 -1.04 0.41 -6.54
C LEU A 185 -1.74 -0.96 -6.44
N SER A 186 -2.71 -1.13 -5.56
CA SER A 186 -3.50 -2.36 -5.44
C SER A 186 -4.42 -2.61 -6.63
N LYS A 187 -4.97 -1.55 -7.26
CA LYS A 187 -5.79 -1.64 -8.48
C LYS A 187 -5.05 -2.30 -9.64
N MET A 188 -3.73 -2.24 -9.61
CA MET A 188 -2.88 -2.87 -10.61
C MET A 188 -3.06 -4.39 -10.65
N LEU A 189 -3.39 -5.00 -9.50
CA LEU A 189 -3.56 -6.45 -9.35
C LEU A 189 -5.01 -6.92 -9.56
N ASP A 190 -5.96 -5.99 -9.78
CA ASP A 190 -7.35 -6.35 -10.06
C ASP A 190 -7.43 -7.22 -11.33
N GLY A 191 -7.95 -8.45 -11.19
CA GLY A 191 -8.09 -9.41 -12.28
C GLY A 191 -6.81 -10.20 -12.63
N VAL A 192 -5.73 -10.05 -11.87
CA VAL A 192 -4.54 -10.89 -12.01
C VAL A 192 -4.65 -12.08 -11.04
N GLU A 193 -5.00 -13.25 -11.57
CA GLU A 193 -4.77 -14.50 -10.87
C GLU A 193 -3.24 -14.69 -10.77
N ILE A 194 -2.67 -14.41 -9.60
CA ILE A 194 -1.29 -14.81 -9.31
C ILE A 194 -1.33 -16.32 -9.02
N THR A 195 -1.39 -17.08 -10.11
CA THR A 195 -1.36 -18.54 -10.13
C THR A 195 0.05 -19.00 -9.76
N GLY A 196 0.18 -19.51 -8.58
CA GLY A 196 1.43 -20.17 -8.11
C GLY A 196 1.34 -20.70 -6.70
N SER A 197 0.49 -20.12 -5.87
CA SER A 197 0.33 -20.57 -4.46
C SER A 197 -1.07 -20.36 -3.88
N GLY A 198 -2.08 -20.01 -4.69
CA GLY A 198 -3.47 -19.83 -4.18
C GLY A 198 -3.63 -18.70 -3.14
N ARG A 199 -2.63 -17.85 -2.98
CA ARG A 199 -2.71 -16.73 -2.04
C ARG A 199 -3.24 -15.50 -2.75
N LEU A 200 -4.48 -15.12 -2.44
CA LEU A 200 -4.97 -13.77 -2.71
C LEU A 200 -3.94 -12.78 -2.13
N VAL A 201 -3.49 -11.85 -2.98
CA VAL A 201 -2.57 -10.79 -2.55
C VAL A 201 -3.36 -9.81 -1.69
N GLY A 202 -3.06 -9.76 -0.40
CA GLY A 202 -3.66 -8.87 0.57
C GLY A 202 -4.09 -9.58 1.85
N SER A 203 -4.14 -8.85 2.97
CA SER A 203 -4.76 -9.35 4.19
C SER A 203 -6.27 -9.10 4.10
N PRO A 204 -7.13 -10.13 4.04
CA PRO A 204 -8.57 -9.94 3.87
C PRO A 204 -9.22 -9.20 5.03
N SER A 205 -8.54 -9.09 6.17
CA SER A 205 -9.10 -8.52 7.41
C SER A 205 -9.56 -7.07 7.29
N TYR A 206 -9.06 -6.31 6.31
CA TYR A 206 -9.39 -4.89 6.11
C TYR A 206 -10.25 -4.62 4.88
N MET A 207 -10.53 -5.66 4.09
CA MET A 207 -11.35 -5.55 2.88
C MET A 207 -12.77 -5.15 3.23
N SER A 208 -13.35 -4.28 2.41
CA SER A 208 -14.78 -3.99 2.46
C SER A 208 -15.61 -5.15 1.92
N PRO A 209 -16.92 -5.22 2.23
CA PRO A 209 -17.80 -6.29 1.75
C PRO A 209 -17.81 -6.46 0.23
N GLU A 210 -17.79 -5.36 -0.52
CA GLU A 210 -17.73 -5.37 -1.99
C GLU A 210 -16.39 -5.90 -2.51
N GLN A 211 -15.27 -5.54 -1.88
CA GLN A 211 -13.96 -6.13 -2.19
C GLN A 211 -13.92 -7.64 -1.89
N ALA A 212 -14.48 -8.04 -0.74
CA ALA A 212 -14.54 -9.44 -0.36
C ALA A 212 -15.43 -10.29 -1.29
N ARG A 213 -16.44 -9.69 -1.95
CA ARG A 213 -17.24 -10.35 -3.00
C ARG A 213 -16.51 -10.45 -4.33
N GLY A 214 -15.48 -9.62 -4.56
CA GLY A 214 -14.82 -9.49 -5.86
C GLY A 214 -15.53 -8.52 -6.82
N ASP A 215 -16.43 -7.68 -6.31
CA ASP A 215 -17.24 -6.74 -7.08
C ASP A 215 -16.43 -5.46 -7.40
N SER A 216 -15.31 -5.61 -8.11
CA SER A 216 -14.35 -4.53 -8.34
C SER A 216 -14.95 -3.29 -9.01
N HIS A 217 -16.07 -3.42 -9.73
CA HIS A 217 -16.76 -2.33 -10.42
C HIS A 217 -17.57 -1.41 -9.49
N ILE A 218 -17.91 -1.86 -8.27
CA ILE A 218 -18.62 -1.05 -7.29
C ILE A 218 -17.72 -0.55 -6.15
N VAL A 219 -16.43 -0.87 -6.17
CA VAL A 219 -15.45 -0.38 -5.20
C VAL A 219 -15.24 1.13 -5.39
N ASP A 220 -15.64 1.90 -4.38
CA ASP A 220 -15.51 3.37 -4.35
C ASP A 220 -14.81 3.87 -3.07
N ALA A 221 -14.86 5.18 -2.83
CA ALA A 221 -14.25 5.82 -1.66
C ALA A 221 -14.73 5.24 -0.31
N ARG A 222 -15.94 4.66 -0.26
CA ARG A 222 -16.51 4.05 0.94
C ARG A 222 -15.79 2.77 1.36
N SER A 223 -15.15 2.07 0.42
CA SER A 223 -14.31 0.92 0.72
C SER A 223 -13.11 1.30 1.60
N ASP A 224 -12.52 2.48 1.37
CA ASP A 224 -11.45 2.99 2.24
C ASP A 224 -11.99 3.37 3.63
N ILE A 225 -13.21 3.93 3.71
CA ILE A 225 -13.86 4.27 5.00
C ILE A 225 -14.13 3.02 5.84
N TRP A 226 -14.53 1.92 5.21
CA TRP A 226 -14.64 0.62 5.89
C TRP A 226 -13.30 0.24 6.54
N SER A 227 -12.21 0.31 5.77
CA SER A 227 -10.87 -0.03 6.27
C SER A 227 -10.44 0.88 7.42
N VAL A 228 -10.80 2.19 7.40
CA VAL A 228 -10.57 3.12 8.53
C VAL A 228 -11.27 2.64 9.79
N GLY A 229 -12.52 2.19 9.70
CA GLY A 229 -13.25 1.64 10.87
C GLY A 229 -12.56 0.41 11.46
N VAL A 230 -12.12 -0.52 10.59
CA VAL A 230 -11.39 -1.72 11.01
C VAL A 230 -10.04 -1.36 11.65
N LEU A 231 -9.30 -0.41 11.06
CA LEU A 231 -8.03 0.08 11.59
C LEU A 231 -8.18 0.77 12.94
N LEU A 232 -9.22 1.61 13.12
CA LEU A 232 -9.50 2.26 14.40
C LEU A 232 -9.76 1.23 15.51
N TYR A 233 -10.53 0.17 15.21
CA TYR A 233 -10.73 -0.93 16.15
C TYR A 233 -9.40 -1.57 16.54
N GLU A 234 -8.58 -1.96 15.57
CA GLU A 234 -7.30 -2.62 15.83
C GLU A 234 -6.32 -1.69 16.58
N CYS A 235 -6.30 -0.40 16.27
CA CYS A 235 -5.50 0.58 17.01
C CYS A 235 -5.85 0.62 18.50
N LEU A 236 -7.12 0.49 18.86
CA LEU A 236 -7.59 0.61 20.23
C LEU A 236 -7.53 -0.71 21.02
N THR A 237 -7.47 -1.84 20.33
CA THR A 237 -7.56 -3.16 20.97
C THR A 237 -6.32 -4.02 20.78
N ALA A 238 -5.50 -3.73 19.75
CA ALA A 238 -4.48 -4.59 19.18
C ALA A 238 -5.04 -5.92 18.61
N ASP A 239 -6.35 -6.11 18.62
CA ASP A 239 -7.04 -7.29 18.10
C ASP A 239 -7.60 -7.01 16.71
N LYS A 240 -7.65 -8.03 15.86
CA LYS A 240 -8.31 -7.94 14.55
C LYS A 240 -9.82 -8.01 14.70
N LEU A 241 -10.54 -7.06 14.10
CA LEU A 241 -12.01 -7.05 14.11
C LEU A 241 -12.62 -8.31 13.47
N PHE A 242 -11.98 -8.80 12.39
CA PHE A 242 -12.34 -10.04 11.72
C PHE A 242 -11.20 -11.05 11.88
N SER A 243 -11.32 -11.98 12.83
CA SER A 243 -10.29 -12.93 13.20
C SER A 243 -10.78 -14.37 13.00
N CYS A 244 -10.60 -14.92 11.81
CA CYS A 244 -10.82 -16.34 11.53
C CYS A 244 -9.54 -16.95 10.96
N GLU A 245 -9.27 -18.21 11.29
CA GLU A 245 -8.11 -18.94 10.77
C GLU A 245 -8.26 -19.23 9.26
N ASN A 246 -9.49 -19.52 8.83
CA ASN A 246 -9.80 -19.85 7.45
C ASN A 246 -10.15 -18.57 6.66
N PHE A 247 -9.50 -18.38 5.50
CA PHE A 247 -9.73 -17.26 4.59
C PHE A 247 -11.22 -17.14 4.19
N GLU A 248 -11.86 -18.23 3.82
CA GLU A 248 -13.26 -18.20 3.35
C GLU A 248 -14.22 -17.83 4.47
N GLN A 249 -14.01 -18.35 5.70
CA GLN A 249 -14.81 -17.96 6.86
C GLN A 249 -14.68 -16.45 7.15
N LYS A 250 -13.46 -15.91 7.10
CA LYS A 250 -13.20 -14.48 7.27
C LYS A 250 -13.90 -13.67 6.18
N ARG A 251 -13.82 -14.12 4.92
CA ARG A 251 -14.52 -13.49 3.80
C ARG A 251 -16.02 -13.46 4.02
N GLN A 252 -16.61 -14.56 4.49
CA GLN A 252 -18.03 -14.63 4.79
C GLN A 252 -18.45 -13.74 5.95
N GLN A 253 -17.63 -13.61 6.99
CA GLN A 253 -17.87 -12.63 8.07
C GLN A 253 -17.91 -11.20 7.55
N ILE A 254 -16.94 -10.83 6.72
CA ILE A 254 -16.88 -9.49 6.11
C ILE A 254 -18.10 -9.25 5.22
N ILE A 255 -18.44 -10.20 4.33
CA ILE A 255 -19.62 -10.10 3.45
C ILE A 255 -20.91 -10.02 4.27
N GLY A 256 -21.01 -10.76 5.37
CA GLY A 256 -22.12 -10.71 6.30
C GLY A 256 -22.22 -9.37 7.02
N ALA A 257 -21.10 -8.64 7.14
CA ALA A 257 -20.96 -7.37 7.84
C ALA A 257 -21.60 -7.35 9.24
N THR A 258 -21.61 -8.51 9.89
CA THR A 258 -22.05 -8.59 11.28
C THR A 258 -20.83 -8.27 12.14
N LEU A 259 -20.79 -7.05 12.66
CA LEU A 259 -19.74 -6.65 13.58
C LEU A 259 -19.86 -7.48 14.86
N PRO A 260 -18.75 -8.02 15.39
CA PRO A 260 -18.76 -8.62 16.71
C PRO A 260 -19.10 -7.55 17.75
N PRO A 261 -19.63 -7.95 18.93
CA PRO A 261 -19.81 -7.01 20.04
C PRO A 261 -18.48 -6.31 20.35
N LEU A 262 -18.47 -4.97 20.30
CA LEU A 262 -17.20 -4.23 20.40
C LEU A 262 -16.70 -4.09 21.85
N HIS A 263 -17.58 -4.29 22.85
CA HIS A 263 -17.27 -4.29 24.30
C HIS A 263 -16.39 -3.10 24.77
N PHE A 264 -16.49 -1.94 24.09
CA PHE A 264 -15.63 -0.79 24.38
C PHE A 264 -15.91 -0.20 25.76
N THR A 265 -17.16 -0.27 26.23
CA THR A 265 -17.51 0.21 27.57
C THR A 265 -16.78 -0.60 28.65
N GLU A 266 -16.58 -1.90 28.45
CA GLU A 266 -15.82 -2.76 29.35
C GLU A 266 -14.33 -2.44 29.34
N LYS A 267 -13.83 -1.90 28.22
CA LYS A 267 -12.44 -1.42 28.04
C LYS A 267 -12.27 0.06 28.44
N GLY A 268 -13.30 0.72 28.98
CA GLY A 268 -13.25 2.14 29.38
C GLY A 268 -13.18 3.13 28.22
N LEU A 269 -13.52 2.72 27.01
CA LEU A 269 -13.51 3.58 25.82
C LEU A 269 -14.86 4.34 25.67
N PRO A 270 -14.84 5.58 25.15
CA PRO A 270 -16.05 6.35 24.95
C PRO A 270 -17.03 5.66 23.99
N PRO A 271 -18.35 5.64 24.29
CA PRO A 271 -19.37 5.06 23.38
C PRO A 271 -19.41 5.70 21.99
N LEU A 272 -18.89 6.92 21.83
CA LEU A 272 -18.79 7.60 20.54
C LEU A 272 -17.87 6.84 19.57
N ILE A 273 -16.80 6.24 20.05
CA ILE A 273 -15.86 5.46 19.25
C ILE A 273 -16.55 4.24 18.63
N GLU A 274 -17.38 3.55 19.43
CA GLU A 274 -18.19 2.43 18.94
C GLU A 274 -19.14 2.85 17.82
N LYS A 275 -19.80 4.00 17.99
CA LYS A 275 -20.67 4.58 16.95
C LYS A 275 -19.90 4.90 15.66
N ILE A 276 -18.70 5.45 15.78
CA ILE A 276 -17.84 5.77 14.61
C ILE A 276 -17.49 4.48 13.87
N ILE A 277 -16.97 3.46 14.56
CA ILE A 277 -16.59 2.18 13.95
C ILE A 277 -17.81 1.52 13.28
N THR A 278 -18.95 1.47 13.99
CA THR A 278 -20.19 0.93 13.45
C THR A 278 -20.63 1.67 12.19
N ARG A 279 -20.50 3.00 12.17
CA ARG A 279 -20.83 3.83 11.02
C ARG A 279 -19.90 3.58 9.84
N CYS A 280 -18.59 3.48 10.07
CA CYS A 280 -17.62 3.17 9.03
C CYS A 280 -17.84 1.77 8.42
N CYS A 281 -18.22 0.79 9.26
CA CYS A 281 -18.39 -0.60 8.86
C CYS A 281 -19.85 -0.98 8.55
N GLN A 282 -20.65 -0.05 8.04
CA GLN A 282 -22.01 -0.35 7.58
C GLN A 282 -21.99 -1.14 6.27
N ARG A 283 -22.90 -2.14 6.20
CA ARG A 283 -23.01 -3.04 5.04
C ARG A 283 -23.52 -2.35 3.76
N VAL A 284 -24.36 -1.36 3.94
CA VAL A 284 -24.90 -0.49 2.89
C VAL A 284 -24.66 0.94 3.36
N PRO A 285 -23.81 1.67 2.67
CA PRO A 285 -23.46 3.04 3.05
C PRO A 285 -24.58 4.02 2.71
#